data_2c99afecefb333287df052afbf8904c4
#
_entry.id   2c99afecefb333287df052afbf8904c4
#
_cell.length_a   1.000
_cell.length_b   1.000
_cell.length_c   1.000
_cell.angle_alpha   90.00
_cell.angle_beta   90.00
_cell.angle_gamma   90.00
#
_symmetry.space_group_name_H-M   'P 1'
#
loop_
_entity.id
_entity.type
_entity.pdbx_description
1 polymer ?
#
loop_
_entity_poly.entity_id
_entity_poly.type
_entity_poly.pdbx_seq_one_letter_code
_entity_poly.pdbx_strand_id
1 'polypeptide(L)'
;MNIRLYNARILTMEPGREVFYGEVWVKNDKIAYVAEQKELAEEWDKSQFPRIAWDIELDCKGNLLMPGFKNAHTHSGMTFLRSMADDLPLDQWLNKQVFPLEAKLTGEDIYELTRLAVLEYLTSGVTSIFDMYLTPDTIAEACLDTGMRCVLVSGLNNFSSSPKQVEEEFLKWNKKNSLISYQLGFHAEYTCSKELLWKVSEMAHHYRTPVYAHISETEKEVEECKARYGMTPPMFLDSLGMFDFGGGGFHCVHVTEQDMDVFRRHRMYVITNPGSNTKLASGIAPIADYVRHKIPVAIGTDGPASNNCLDMFREMFLVTGLSKLLEKDASSMDAVEVLKMATVNGAKAMRLNCADVLAKGKYADLIMIDLHQPNMQPIHNIPKNLVYSGSKSNVCMTMIGGKILYRNGEFNVGENPERIYTKCEKIVKRLLTE
;
A
#
# COMPACT_ATOMS: atom_id res chain seq x y z
N MET A 1 23.37 7.77 10.64
CA MET A 1 22.67 8.94 11.26
C MET A 1 21.90 8.45 12.46
N ASN A 2 22.00 9.17 13.59
CA ASN A 2 21.27 8.87 14.84
C ASN A 2 20.21 9.94 15.06
N ILE A 3 18.95 9.54 15.16
CA ILE A 3 17.83 10.48 15.36
C ILE A 3 17.10 10.12 16.64
N ARG A 4 16.81 11.13 17.46
CA ARG A 4 15.96 11.04 18.64
C ARG A 4 14.64 11.75 18.37
N LEU A 5 13.53 11.02 18.44
CA LEU A 5 12.18 11.56 18.39
C LEU A 5 11.60 11.48 19.79
N TYR A 6 11.49 12.61 20.49
CA TYR A 6 11.12 12.65 21.89
C TYR A 6 9.83 13.45 22.13
N ASN A 7 9.28 13.35 23.35
CA ASN A 7 8.03 14.00 23.73
C ASN A 7 6.87 13.63 22.78
N ALA A 8 6.69 12.32 22.54
CA ALA A 8 5.71 11.77 21.62
C ALA A 8 4.68 10.89 22.34
N ARG A 9 3.45 10.85 21.84
CA ARG A 9 2.57 9.70 21.98
C ARG A 9 3.00 8.65 20.96
N ILE A 10 3.04 7.39 21.35
CA ILE A 10 3.52 6.30 20.49
C ILE A 10 2.45 5.23 20.38
N LEU A 11 2.06 4.91 19.15
CA LEU A 11 1.23 3.76 18.79
C LEU A 11 2.12 2.80 17.99
N THR A 12 2.62 1.76 18.64
CA THR A 12 3.57 0.83 18.02
C THR A 12 2.93 -0.11 17.02
N MET A 13 1.64 -0.33 17.10
CA MET A 13 0.88 -1.39 16.41
C MET A 13 1.30 -2.82 16.79
N GLU A 14 2.12 -3.01 17.85
CA GLU A 14 2.37 -4.31 18.43
C GLU A 14 1.10 -4.86 19.10
N PRO A 15 0.84 -6.16 19.06
CA PRO A 15 -0.35 -6.75 19.67
C PRO A 15 -0.46 -6.44 21.16
N GLY A 16 -1.61 -5.92 21.59
CA GLY A 16 -1.89 -5.64 23.00
C GLY A 16 -1.18 -4.42 23.59
N ARG A 17 -0.43 -3.67 22.79
CA ARG A 17 0.25 -2.45 23.28
C ARG A 17 -0.59 -1.22 22.98
N GLU A 18 -1.03 -0.56 24.03
CA GLU A 18 -1.79 0.70 23.95
C GLU A 18 -0.89 1.89 23.61
N VAL A 19 -1.49 3.04 23.35
CA VAL A 19 -0.77 4.31 23.14
C VAL A 19 -0.13 4.74 24.47
N PHE A 20 1.14 5.10 24.43
CA PHE A 20 1.90 5.58 25.57
C PHE A 20 2.73 6.84 25.23
N TYR A 21 3.21 7.54 26.25
CA TYR A 21 4.18 8.63 26.08
C TYR A 21 5.61 8.09 26.12
N GLY A 22 6.46 8.60 25.21
CA GLY A 22 7.83 8.13 25.17
C GLY A 22 8.67 8.71 24.03
N GLU A 23 9.65 7.93 23.61
CA GLU A 23 10.64 8.29 22.59
C GLU A 23 10.90 7.14 21.62
N VAL A 24 11.23 7.49 20.38
CA VAL A 24 11.73 6.56 19.37
C VAL A 24 13.14 7.00 18.96
N TRP A 25 14.09 6.09 19.05
CA TRP A 25 15.46 6.31 18.63
C TRP A 25 15.74 5.54 17.35
N VAL A 26 16.29 6.24 16.38
CA VAL A 26 16.64 5.69 15.06
C VAL A 26 18.15 5.69 14.92
N LYS A 27 18.69 4.57 14.43
CA LYS A 27 20.10 4.43 14.03
C LYS A 27 20.17 3.95 12.60
N ASN A 28 20.68 4.81 11.72
CA ASN A 28 20.69 4.61 10.29
C ASN A 28 19.28 4.38 9.73
N ASP A 29 18.97 3.19 9.21
CA ASP A 29 17.69 2.82 8.61
C ASP A 29 16.74 2.10 9.58
N LYS A 30 17.15 1.90 10.85
CA LYS A 30 16.41 1.05 11.80
C LYS A 30 16.07 1.76 13.10
N ILE A 31 14.98 1.30 13.71
CA ILE A 31 14.61 1.64 15.07
C ILE A 31 15.59 0.96 16.01
N ALA A 32 16.33 1.76 16.78
CA ALA A 32 17.26 1.29 17.78
C ALA A 32 16.58 1.03 19.13
N TYR A 33 15.60 1.89 19.46
CA TYR A 33 14.88 1.80 20.74
C TYR A 33 13.50 2.46 20.64
N VAL A 34 12.54 1.93 21.40
CA VAL A 34 11.21 2.52 21.65
C VAL A 34 11.00 2.48 23.16
N ALA A 35 11.02 3.63 23.81
CA ALA A 35 11.00 3.76 25.26
C ALA A 35 9.72 4.41 25.76
N GLU A 36 9.12 3.88 26.82
CA GLU A 36 8.11 4.59 27.58
C GLU A 36 8.75 5.64 28.49
N GLN A 37 8.07 6.76 28.72
CA GLN A 37 8.60 7.86 29.54
C GLN A 37 8.92 7.42 30.99
N LYS A 38 8.12 6.51 31.54
CA LYS A 38 8.38 5.94 32.88
C LYS A 38 9.66 5.11 32.94
N GLU A 39 9.96 4.33 31.89
CA GLU A 39 11.20 3.54 31.79
C GLU A 39 12.42 4.46 31.73
N LEU A 40 12.30 5.58 31.01
CA LEU A 40 13.34 6.60 30.94
C LEU A 40 13.62 7.29 32.31
N ALA A 41 12.61 7.35 33.21
CA ALA A 41 12.74 7.95 34.52
C ALA A 41 13.28 6.97 35.59
N GLU A 42 12.93 5.67 35.49
CA GLU A 42 13.21 4.67 36.50
C GLU A 42 14.50 3.87 36.28
N GLU A 43 14.83 3.59 34.97
CA GLU A 43 15.95 2.72 34.60
C GLU A 43 17.14 3.48 34.03
N TRP A 44 17.15 4.80 34.01
CA TRP A 44 18.21 5.57 33.40
C TRP A 44 19.51 5.50 34.26
N ASP A 45 20.06 4.30 34.44
CA ASP A 45 21.46 4.16 34.73
C ASP A 45 22.26 4.55 33.48
N LYS A 46 22.76 5.80 33.52
CA LYS A 46 23.57 6.40 32.43
C LYS A 46 24.77 5.55 32.02
N SER A 47 25.09 4.47 32.77
CA SER A 47 26.19 3.54 32.49
C SER A 47 25.82 2.46 31.46
N GLN A 48 24.53 2.12 31.30
CA GLN A 48 24.09 1.04 30.39
C GLN A 48 23.81 1.51 28.96
N PHE A 49 23.60 2.81 28.76
CA PHE A 49 23.40 3.37 27.43
C PHE A 49 24.67 4.11 27.00
N PRO A 50 25.31 3.70 25.88
CA PRO A 50 26.42 4.47 25.34
C PRO A 50 25.95 5.91 25.11
N ARG A 51 26.78 6.90 25.41
CA ARG A 51 26.51 8.30 25.07
C ARG A 51 26.34 8.38 23.56
N ILE A 52 25.08 8.33 23.09
CA ILE A 52 24.76 8.46 21.67
C ILE A 52 24.86 9.94 21.34
N ALA A 53 25.78 10.26 20.45
CA ALA A 53 25.76 11.58 19.82
C ALA A 53 24.59 11.59 18.81
N TRP A 54 23.61 12.47 19.04
CA TRP A 54 22.47 12.64 18.15
C TRP A 54 22.84 13.59 17.00
N ASP A 55 22.58 13.14 15.77
CA ASP A 55 22.69 14.00 14.59
C ASP A 55 21.46 14.90 14.49
N ILE A 56 20.30 14.39 14.93
CA ILE A 56 19.03 15.11 14.95
C ILE A 56 18.30 14.77 16.26
N GLU A 57 17.88 15.79 17.00
CA GLU A 57 16.90 15.69 18.09
C GLU A 57 15.63 16.45 17.70
N LEU A 58 14.49 15.77 17.69
CA LEU A 58 13.21 16.33 17.27
C LEU A 58 12.18 16.20 18.39
N ASP A 59 11.72 17.35 18.87
CA ASP A 59 10.58 17.43 19.78
C ASP A 59 9.28 17.19 19.02
N CYS A 60 8.60 16.08 19.32
CA CYS A 60 7.32 15.74 18.71
C CYS A 60 6.13 16.52 19.30
N LYS A 61 6.35 17.33 20.33
CA LYS A 61 5.34 18.21 20.95
C LYS A 61 4.05 17.50 21.36
N GLY A 62 4.14 16.25 21.82
CA GLY A 62 3.00 15.44 22.18
C GLY A 62 2.19 14.88 21.02
N ASN A 63 2.67 15.04 19.79
CA ASN A 63 2.09 14.43 18.57
C ASN A 63 2.27 12.90 18.55
N LEU A 64 1.53 12.22 17.69
CA LEU A 64 1.56 10.77 17.59
C LEU A 64 2.67 10.31 16.64
N LEU A 65 3.50 9.37 17.08
CA LEU A 65 4.35 8.54 16.23
C LEU A 65 3.71 7.16 16.05
N MET A 66 3.64 6.69 14.82
CA MET A 66 3.13 5.36 14.48
C MET A 66 3.84 4.80 13.24
N PRO A 67 3.73 3.47 12.95
CA PRO A 67 4.18 2.94 11.67
C PRO A 67 3.50 3.68 10.53
N GLY A 68 4.25 4.00 9.47
CA GLY A 68 3.65 4.59 8.30
C GLY A 68 2.67 3.63 7.61
N PHE A 69 1.71 4.17 6.89
CA PHE A 69 0.74 3.38 6.14
C PHE A 69 1.41 2.59 5.02
N LYS A 70 0.82 1.46 4.70
CA LYS A 70 1.22 0.55 3.62
C LYS A 70 0.12 0.55 2.57
N ASN A 71 0.36 1.23 1.47
CA ASN A 71 -0.53 1.19 0.33
C ASN A 71 -0.31 -0.15 -0.40
N ALA A 72 -1.15 -1.14 -0.05
CA ALA A 72 -0.94 -2.52 -0.45
C ALA A 72 -1.38 -2.83 -1.90
N HIS A 73 -1.82 -1.83 -2.66
CA HIS A 73 -2.07 -1.92 -4.10
C HIS A 73 -2.20 -0.53 -4.70
N THR A 74 -1.43 -0.28 -5.76
CA THR A 74 -1.48 0.97 -6.51
C THR A 74 -0.90 0.83 -7.93
N HIS A 75 -1.12 1.88 -8.76
CA HIS A 75 -0.57 2.07 -10.11
C HIS A 75 0.00 3.49 -10.20
N SER A 76 1.18 3.72 -9.62
CA SER A 76 1.75 5.07 -9.44
C SER A 76 1.86 5.88 -10.72
N GLY A 77 2.22 5.24 -11.84
CA GLY A 77 2.36 5.91 -13.14
C GLY A 77 1.05 6.48 -13.71
N MET A 78 -0.12 6.11 -13.17
CA MET A 78 -1.44 6.57 -13.67
C MET A 78 -1.82 7.98 -13.20
N THR A 79 -0.95 8.75 -12.55
CA THR A 79 -1.25 10.12 -12.10
C THR A 79 -1.69 11.05 -13.24
N PHE A 80 -1.30 10.79 -14.47
CA PHE A 80 -1.71 11.58 -15.64
C PHE A 80 -3.19 11.46 -15.98
N LEU A 81 -3.87 10.38 -15.54
CA LEU A 81 -5.29 10.13 -15.78
C LEU A 81 -6.21 10.69 -14.70
N ARG A 82 -5.65 11.26 -13.64
CA ARG A 82 -6.44 11.83 -12.55
C ARG A 82 -7.42 12.87 -13.06
N SER A 83 -8.71 12.69 -12.74
CA SER A 83 -9.81 13.57 -13.15
C SER A 83 -9.99 13.74 -14.68
N MET A 84 -9.42 12.84 -15.47
CA MET A 84 -9.55 12.88 -16.93
C MET A 84 -10.48 11.79 -17.47
N ALA A 85 -10.61 10.68 -16.75
CA ALA A 85 -11.38 9.52 -17.17
C ALA A 85 -12.49 9.18 -16.18
N ASP A 86 -13.10 10.18 -15.55
CA ASP A 86 -14.13 10.00 -14.54
C ASP A 86 -15.52 9.72 -15.17
N ASP A 87 -16.44 9.19 -14.37
CA ASP A 87 -17.85 9.00 -14.71
C ASP A 87 -18.11 8.05 -15.90
N LEU A 88 -17.25 7.04 -16.07
CA LEU A 88 -17.37 6.01 -17.10
C LEU A 88 -17.46 4.60 -16.50
N PRO A 89 -18.30 3.70 -17.07
CA PRO A 89 -18.23 2.27 -16.71
C PRO A 89 -16.84 1.69 -16.98
N LEU A 90 -16.39 0.75 -16.12
CA LEU A 90 -15.02 0.18 -16.15
C LEU A 90 -14.55 -0.25 -17.55
N ASP A 91 -15.38 -0.97 -18.30
CA ASP A 91 -15.03 -1.44 -19.65
C ASP A 91 -14.77 -0.29 -20.64
N GLN A 92 -15.62 0.76 -20.60
CA GLN A 92 -15.43 1.95 -21.41
C GLN A 92 -14.24 2.78 -20.93
N TRP A 93 -14.05 2.87 -19.63
CA TRP A 93 -12.94 3.54 -18.98
C TRP A 93 -11.60 2.93 -19.44
N LEU A 94 -11.45 1.61 -19.34
CA LEU A 94 -10.25 0.90 -19.80
C LEU A 94 -10.00 1.08 -21.30
N ASN A 95 -11.00 0.75 -22.13
CA ASN A 95 -10.78 0.63 -23.58
C ASN A 95 -10.79 1.97 -24.33
N LYS A 96 -11.50 3.00 -23.84
CA LYS A 96 -11.60 4.30 -24.52
C LYS A 96 -10.65 5.36 -23.97
N GLN A 97 -10.23 5.25 -22.71
CA GLN A 97 -9.41 6.26 -22.06
C GLN A 97 -8.04 5.73 -21.64
N VAL A 98 -8.00 4.66 -20.83
CA VAL A 98 -6.75 4.20 -20.22
C VAL A 98 -5.79 3.62 -21.26
N PHE A 99 -6.15 2.53 -21.89
CA PHE A 99 -5.24 1.81 -22.79
C PHE A 99 -4.74 2.65 -23.98
N PRO A 100 -5.56 3.48 -24.66
CA PRO A 100 -5.07 4.32 -25.75
C PRO A 100 -4.04 5.36 -25.32
N LEU A 101 -4.14 5.87 -24.10
CA LEU A 101 -3.20 6.86 -23.57
C LEU A 101 -1.96 6.20 -22.95
N GLU A 102 -2.11 5.06 -22.29
CA GLU A 102 -0.98 4.28 -21.78
C GLU A 102 -0.05 3.80 -22.90
N ALA A 103 -0.60 3.45 -24.06
CA ALA A 103 0.18 3.04 -25.23
C ALA A 103 1.14 4.13 -25.76
N LYS A 104 0.92 5.41 -25.38
CA LYS A 104 1.78 6.54 -25.75
C LYS A 104 2.84 6.89 -24.71
N LEU A 105 2.79 6.24 -23.53
CA LEU A 105 3.73 6.52 -22.43
C LEU A 105 5.12 5.97 -22.77
N THR A 106 6.13 6.77 -22.45
CA THR A 106 7.53 6.33 -22.42
C THR A 106 7.96 5.97 -20.99
N GLY A 107 9.09 5.29 -20.83
CA GLY A 107 9.65 5.04 -19.51
C GLY A 107 9.96 6.34 -18.75
N GLU A 108 10.44 7.39 -19.42
CA GLU A 108 10.68 8.71 -18.80
C GLU A 108 9.38 9.35 -18.26
N ASP A 109 8.28 9.21 -19.00
CA ASP A 109 6.97 9.68 -18.52
C ASP A 109 6.57 8.95 -17.23
N ILE A 110 6.67 7.62 -17.22
CA ILE A 110 6.32 6.79 -16.06
C ILE A 110 7.20 7.14 -14.85
N TYR A 111 8.48 7.44 -15.06
CA TYR A 111 9.39 7.89 -14.01
C TYR A 111 8.88 9.18 -13.36
N GLU A 112 8.56 10.23 -14.14
CA GLU A 112 8.12 11.51 -13.59
C GLU A 112 6.71 11.42 -12.97
N LEU A 113 5.79 10.67 -13.60
CA LEU A 113 4.45 10.44 -13.08
C LEU A 113 4.47 9.64 -11.76
N THR A 114 5.39 8.69 -11.61
CA THR A 114 5.62 7.96 -10.36
C THR A 114 6.16 8.90 -9.27
N ARG A 115 7.08 9.81 -9.61
CA ARG A 115 7.57 10.80 -8.65
C ARG A 115 6.47 11.73 -8.15
N LEU A 116 5.51 12.10 -9.03
CA LEU A 116 4.33 12.85 -8.62
C LEU A 116 3.46 12.04 -7.62
N ALA A 117 3.25 10.76 -7.88
CA ALA A 117 2.55 9.88 -6.92
C ALA A 117 3.28 9.81 -5.57
N VAL A 118 4.62 9.73 -5.57
CA VAL A 118 5.41 9.70 -4.33
C VAL A 118 5.20 10.95 -3.48
N LEU A 119 5.09 12.14 -4.06
CA LEU A 119 4.77 13.34 -3.29
C LEU A 119 3.44 13.19 -2.54
N GLU A 120 2.41 12.65 -3.20
CA GLU A 120 1.11 12.44 -2.57
C GLU A 120 1.16 11.33 -1.51
N TYR A 121 1.86 10.21 -1.76
CA TYR A 121 2.06 9.16 -0.76
C TYR A 121 2.69 9.71 0.52
N LEU A 122 3.73 10.52 0.40
CA LEU A 122 4.43 11.09 1.55
C LEU A 122 3.54 12.03 2.36
N THR A 123 2.71 12.85 1.71
CA THR A 123 1.75 13.73 2.41
C THR A 123 0.58 12.99 3.03
N SER A 124 0.30 11.77 2.57
CA SER A 124 -0.75 10.87 3.09
C SER A 124 -0.21 9.88 4.14
N GLY A 125 1.09 9.97 4.49
CA GLY A 125 1.72 9.13 5.49
C GLY A 125 2.02 7.70 5.01
N VAL A 126 2.04 7.45 3.71
CA VAL A 126 2.41 6.17 3.12
C VAL A 126 3.93 6.02 3.12
N THR A 127 4.43 4.93 3.69
CA THR A 127 5.86 4.62 3.74
C THR A 127 6.27 3.44 2.87
N SER A 128 5.31 2.70 2.33
CA SER A 128 5.56 1.60 1.39
C SER A 128 4.40 1.45 0.44
N ILE A 129 4.70 1.16 -0.83
CA ILE A 129 3.72 0.93 -1.89
C ILE A 129 3.89 -0.46 -2.49
N PHE A 130 2.79 -1.06 -2.97
CA PHE A 130 2.76 -2.29 -3.75
C PHE A 130 2.27 -1.94 -5.16
N ASP A 131 3.21 -1.73 -6.05
CA ASP A 131 2.97 -1.12 -7.36
C ASP A 131 2.89 -2.15 -8.48
N MET A 132 1.76 -2.19 -9.17
CA MET A 132 1.55 -2.99 -10.37
C MET A 132 1.36 -2.05 -11.55
N TYR A 133 2.41 -1.80 -12.32
CA TYR A 133 2.28 -0.93 -13.49
C TYR A 133 3.28 -1.30 -14.60
N LEU A 134 3.19 -0.57 -15.72
CA LEU A 134 4.12 -0.68 -16.85
C LEU A 134 5.54 -0.36 -16.42
N THR A 135 6.53 -0.97 -17.06
CA THR A 135 7.96 -0.70 -16.83
C THR A 135 8.39 -0.69 -15.37
N PRO A 136 8.39 -1.84 -14.66
CA PRO A 136 8.76 -1.92 -13.24
C PRO A 136 10.13 -1.33 -12.92
N ASP A 137 11.08 -1.43 -13.85
CA ASP A 137 12.42 -0.85 -13.70
C ASP A 137 12.39 0.67 -13.49
N THR A 138 11.58 1.36 -14.27
CA THR A 138 11.44 2.83 -14.21
C THR A 138 10.79 3.29 -12.91
N ILE A 139 9.78 2.53 -12.44
CA ILE A 139 9.15 2.78 -11.14
C ILE A 139 10.16 2.58 -10.02
N ALA A 140 10.95 1.50 -10.10
CA ALA A 140 12.00 1.25 -9.11
C ALA A 140 13.03 2.38 -9.04
N GLU A 141 13.46 2.91 -10.19
CA GLU A 141 14.39 4.05 -10.27
C GLU A 141 13.78 5.30 -9.62
N ALA A 142 12.53 5.64 -9.95
CA ALA A 142 11.81 6.77 -9.33
C ALA A 142 11.70 6.61 -7.80
N CYS A 143 11.42 5.40 -7.33
CA CYS A 143 11.35 5.10 -5.89
C CYS A 143 12.71 5.17 -5.21
N LEU A 144 13.79 4.69 -5.84
CA LEU A 144 15.15 4.78 -5.31
C LEU A 144 15.61 6.23 -5.17
N ASP A 145 15.38 7.05 -6.20
CA ASP A 145 15.80 8.45 -6.23
C ASP A 145 15.03 9.31 -5.22
N THR A 146 13.76 9.00 -5.00
CA THR A 146 12.93 9.70 -4.02
C THR A 146 13.05 9.15 -2.60
N GLY A 147 13.62 7.94 -2.44
CA GLY A 147 13.72 7.25 -1.15
C GLY A 147 12.46 6.48 -0.74
N MET A 148 11.48 6.31 -1.65
CA MET A 148 10.25 5.57 -1.39
C MET A 148 10.51 4.07 -1.33
N ARG A 149 9.91 3.37 -0.34
CA ARG A 149 9.95 1.90 -0.32
C ARG A 149 8.87 1.34 -1.23
N CYS A 150 9.27 0.47 -2.17
CA CYS A 150 8.37 -0.11 -3.16
C CYS A 150 8.53 -1.62 -3.25
N VAL A 151 7.42 -2.32 -3.23
CA VAL A 151 7.31 -3.69 -3.68
C VAL A 151 6.68 -3.65 -5.06
N LEU A 152 7.41 -4.06 -6.07
CA LEU A 152 6.90 -4.19 -7.43
C LEU A 152 6.13 -5.50 -7.56
N VAL A 153 5.12 -5.52 -8.41
CA VAL A 153 4.40 -6.74 -8.76
C VAL A 153 4.12 -6.76 -10.25
N SER A 154 4.26 -7.94 -10.87
CA SER A 154 4.00 -8.09 -12.29
C SER A 154 2.52 -7.89 -12.62
N GLY A 155 2.25 -7.05 -13.62
CA GLY A 155 0.96 -6.93 -14.30
C GLY A 155 0.88 -7.74 -15.60
N LEU A 156 1.58 -8.88 -15.67
CA LEU A 156 1.66 -9.75 -16.85
C LEU A 156 0.26 -10.05 -17.42
N ASN A 157 0.11 -9.89 -18.72
CA ASN A 157 -1.10 -10.23 -19.47
C ASN A 157 -0.73 -10.63 -20.92
N ASN A 158 -1.70 -11.01 -21.73
CA ASN A 158 -1.46 -11.45 -23.11
C ASN A 158 -0.87 -10.37 -24.05
N PHE A 159 -0.92 -9.11 -23.67
CA PHE A 159 -0.59 -7.96 -24.53
C PHE A 159 0.69 -7.24 -24.09
N SER A 160 1.10 -7.43 -22.86
CA SER A 160 2.26 -6.75 -22.27
C SER A 160 3.14 -7.73 -21.51
N SER A 161 4.46 -7.58 -21.66
CA SER A 161 5.46 -8.38 -20.97
C SER A 161 5.47 -9.87 -21.42
N SER A 162 6.38 -10.63 -20.89
CA SER A 162 6.48 -12.08 -21.10
C SER A 162 6.90 -12.78 -19.79
N PRO A 163 6.61 -14.08 -19.62
CA PRO A 163 7.07 -14.82 -18.43
C PRO A 163 8.58 -14.72 -18.20
N LYS A 164 9.38 -14.72 -19.29
CA LYS A 164 10.83 -14.56 -19.22
C LYS A 164 11.22 -13.20 -18.66
N GLN A 165 10.59 -12.13 -19.12
CA GLN A 165 10.85 -10.78 -18.63
C GLN A 165 10.47 -10.65 -17.14
N VAL A 166 9.31 -11.19 -16.75
CA VAL A 166 8.89 -11.20 -15.34
C VAL A 166 9.90 -11.94 -14.46
N GLU A 167 10.45 -13.06 -14.94
CA GLU A 167 11.48 -13.81 -14.23
C GLU A 167 12.76 -13.02 -14.08
N GLU A 168 13.21 -12.34 -15.14
CA GLU A 168 14.41 -11.48 -15.13
C GLU A 168 14.23 -10.31 -14.14
N GLU A 169 13.08 -9.64 -14.13
CA GLU A 169 12.72 -8.58 -13.19
C GLU A 169 12.66 -9.09 -11.74
N PHE A 170 12.02 -10.24 -11.52
CA PHE A 170 11.95 -10.88 -10.20
C PHE A 170 13.33 -11.20 -9.64
N LEU A 171 14.22 -11.76 -10.45
CA LEU A 171 15.58 -12.07 -10.05
C LEU A 171 16.43 -10.81 -9.85
N LYS A 172 16.23 -9.77 -10.67
CA LYS A 172 16.93 -8.50 -10.58
C LYS A 172 16.62 -7.78 -9.27
N TRP A 173 15.33 -7.56 -8.99
CA TRP A 173 14.89 -6.69 -7.90
C TRP A 173 14.85 -7.37 -6.53
N ASN A 174 14.85 -8.69 -6.48
CA ASN A 174 15.02 -9.45 -5.23
C ASN A 174 16.49 -9.70 -4.86
N LYS A 175 17.44 -9.17 -5.63
CA LYS A 175 18.81 -9.01 -5.15
C LYS A 175 18.79 -7.99 -4.03
N LYS A 176 19.77 -8.13 -3.11
CA LYS A 176 19.84 -7.35 -1.87
C LYS A 176 19.69 -5.85 -2.11
N ASN A 177 18.50 -5.33 -1.90
CA ASN A 177 18.14 -3.91 -1.86
C ASN A 177 17.23 -3.67 -0.65
N SER A 178 17.43 -2.56 0.05
CA SER A 178 16.65 -2.25 1.25
C SER A 178 15.31 -1.56 0.96
N LEU A 179 15.15 -0.96 -0.23
CA LEU A 179 13.96 -0.19 -0.60
C LEU A 179 13.07 -0.92 -1.61
N ILE A 180 13.66 -1.68 -2.53
CA ILE A 180 12.92 -2.30 -3.64
C ILE A 180 12.92 -3.82 -3.49
N SER A 181 11.77 -4.44 -3.71
CA SER A 181 11.60 -5.87 -3.90
C SER A 181 10.54 -6.15 -4.96
N TYR A 182 10.38 -7.41 -5.36
CA TYR A 182 9.47 -7.79 -6.43
C TYR A 182 8.68 -9.05 -6.04
N GLN A 183 7.38 -9.07 -6.33
CA GLN A 183 6.53 -10.25 -6.17
C GLN A 183 6.02 -10.72 -7.53
N LEU A 184 5.80 -12.02 -7.68
CA LEU A 184 5.14 -12.54 -8.86
C LEU A 184 3.67 -12.13 -8.90
N GLY A 185 3.18 -11.87 -10.10
CA GLY A 185 1.79 -11.52 -10.32
C GLY A 185 1.42 -11.59 -11.79
N PHE A 186 0.15 -11.37 -12.06
CA PHE A 186 -0.42 -11.13 -13.38
C PHE A 186 -1.58 -10.15 -13.22
N HIS A 187 -2.02 -9.55 -14.30
CA HIS A 187 -3.03 -8.50 -14.23
C HIS A 187 -4.36 -9.05 -13.68
N ALA A 188 -5.04 -9.90 -14.44
CA ALA A 188 -6.31 -10.50 -14.07
C ALA A 188 -6.54 -11.79 -14.87
N GLU A 189 -7.46 -12.64 -14.41
CA GLU A 189 -7.79 -13.91 -15.11
C GLU A 189 -8.23 -13.66 -16.56
N TYR A 190 -9.11 -12.68 -16.79
CA TYR A 190 -9.70 -12.39 -18.09
C TYR A 190 -8.73 -11.73 -19.09
N THR A 191 -7.57 -11.27 -18.66
CA THR A 191 -6.53 -10.69 -19.53
C THR A 191 -5.41 -11.68 -19.88
N CYS A 192 -5.46 -12.88 -19.32
CA CYS A 192 -4.44 -13.90 -19.48
C CYS A 192 -5.01 -15.18 -20.09
N SER A 193 -4.28 -15.78 -21.05
CA SER A 193 -4.61 -17.13 -21.50
C SER A 193 -4.30 -18.15 -20.40
N LYS A 194 -4.96 -19.31 -20.46
CA LYS A 194 -4.71 -20.42 -19.51
C LYS A 194 -3.25 -20.86 -19.54
N GLU A 195 -2.63 -20.87 -20.72
CA GLU A 195 -1.22 -21.22 -20.92
C GLU A 195 -0.29 -20.22 -20.24
N LEU A 196 -0.64 -18.92 -20.28
CA LEU A 196 0.12 -17.88 -19.61
C LEU A 196 0.01 -18.01 -18.08
N LEU A 197 -1.21 -18.23 -17.58
CA LEU A 197 -1.46 -18.48 -16.15
C LEU A 197 -0.72 -19.73 -15.65
N TRP A 198 -0.70 -20.79 -16.45
CA TRP A 198 0.07 -22.00 -16.12
C TRP A 198 1.56 -21.70 -15.95
N LYS A 199 2.16 -20.91 -16.83
CA LYS A 199 3.57 -20.49 -16.70
C LYS A 199 3.84 -19.65 -15.47
N VAL A 200 2.91 -18.81 -15.03
CA VAL A 200 3.03 -18.06 -13.78
C VAL A 200 3.00 -19.01 -12.60
N SER A 201 2.11 -20.00 -12.62
CA SER A 201 2.05 -21.06 -11.57
C SER A 201 3.34 -21.89 -11.53
N GLU A 202 3.88 -22.32 -12.68
CA GLU A 202 5.18 -23.02 -12.74
C GLU A 202 6.31 -22.17 -12.13
N MET A 203 6.34 -20.87 -12.41
CA MET A 203 7.32 -19.94 -11.84
C MET A 203 7.14 -19.81 -10.31
N ALA A 204 5.90 -19.71 -9.83
CA ALA A 204 5.59 -19.68 -8.40
C ALA A 204 6.07 -20.95 -7.69
N HIS A 205 5.91 -22.12 -8.31
CA HIS A 205 6.42 -23.40 -7.79
C HIS A 205 7.94 -23.48 -7.80
N HIS A 206 8.57 -23.01 -8.90
CA HIS A 206 10.03 -23.02 -9.02
C HIS A 206 10.70 -22.15 -7.92
N TYR A 207 10.18 -20.95 -7.68
CA TYR A 207 10.73 -20.01 -6.71
C TYR A 207 10.10 -20.11 -5.32
N ARG A 208 9.08 -20.95 -5.12
CA ARG A 208 8.31 -21.08 -3.89
C ARG A 208 7.86 -19.73 -3.35
N THR A 209 7.24 -18.93 -4.20
CA THR A 209 6.87 -17.53 -3.93
C THR A 209 5.39 -17.31 -4.17
N PRO A 210 4.73 -16.40 -3.41
CA PRO A 210 3.33 -16.07 -3.59
C PRO A 210 3.06 -15.35 -4.90
N VAL A 211 1.80 -15.38 -5.36
CA VAL A 211 1.30 -14.70 -6.56
C VAL A 211 0.19 -13.73 -6.21
N TYR A 212 0.15 -12.57 -6.90
CA TYR A 212 -0.83 -11.51 -6.69
C TYR A 212 -1.50 -11.13 -8.01
N ALA A 213 -2.81 -10.84 -7.97
CA ALA A 213 -3.58 -10.43 -9.16
C ALA A 213 -4.85 -9.68 -8.75
N HIS A 214 -5.47 -8.96 -9.70
CA HIS A 214 -6.85 -8.51 -9.56
C HIS A 214 -7.77 -9.74 -9.63
N ILE A 215 -8.64 -9.90 -8.66
CA ILE A 215 -9.48 -11.10 -8.51
C ILE A 215 -10.90 -10.69 -8.15
N SER A 216 -11.86 -11.13 -8.95
CA SER A 216 -13.29 -10.98 -8.70
C SER A 216 -13.69 -9.52 -8.37
N GLU A 217 -13.16 -8.57 -9.14
CA GLU A 217 -13.45 -7.16 -8.95
C GLU A 217 -14.88 -6.83 -9.37
N THR A 218 -15.34 -7.39 -10.49
CA THR A 218 -16.68 -7.14 -11.03
C THR A 218 -17.50 -8.42 -11.15
N GLU A 219 -18.81 -8.29 -11.07
CA GLU A 219 -19.74 -9.41 -11.33
C GLU A 219 -19.55 -10.00 -12.73
N LYS A 220 -19.32 -9.14 -13.74
CA LYS A 220 -19.02 -9.54 -15.11
C LYS A 220 -17.81 -10.47 -15.21
N GLU A 221 -16.72 -10.13 -14.54
CA GLU A 221 -15.51 -10.98 -14.47
C GLU A 221 -15.84 -12.38 -13.97
N VAL A 222 -16.60 -12.46 -12.87
CA VAL A 222 -16.99 -13.75 -12.25
C VAL A 222 -17.87 -14.56 -13.18
N GLU A 223 -18.88 -13.93 -13.80
CA GLU A 223 -19.80 -14.60 -14.72
C GLU A 223 -19.09 -15.11 -15.98
N GLU A 224 -18.20 -14.30 -16.56
CA GLU A 224 -17.41 -14.70 -17.71
C GLU A 224 -16.42 -15.81 -17.40
N CYS A 225 -15.79 -15.82 -16.23
CA CYS A 225 -14.92 -16.91 -15.79
C CYS A 225 -15.73 -18.21 -15.60
N LYS A 226 -16.91 -18.13 -14.98
CA LYS A 226 -17.83 -19.27 -14.88
C LYS A 226 -18.24 -19.80 -16.24
N ALA A 227 -18.52 -18.92 -17.21
CA ALA A 227 -18.86 -19.32 -18.57
C ALA A 227 -17.70 -20.03 -19.29
N ARG A 228 -16.46 -19.59 -19.08
CA ARG A 228 -15.26 -20.19 -19.69
C ARG A 228 -14.85 -21.52 -19.04
N TYR A 229 -14.86 -21.58 -17.72
CA TYR A 229 -14.22 -22.66 -16.95
C TYR A 229 -15.14 -23.40 -15.99
N GLY A 230 -16.40 -23.00 -15.83
CA GLY A 230 -17.33 -23.57 -14.85
C GLY A 230 -16.99 -23.22 -13.40
N MET A 231 -16.09 -22.28 -13.16
CA MET A 231 -15.54 -21.94 -11.86
C MET A 231 -15.44 -20.41 -11.68
N THR A 232 -15.48 -19.94 -10.44
CA THR A 232 -15.13 -18.55 -10.10
C THR A 232 -13.63 -18.30 -10.33
N PRO A 233 -13.18 -17.04 -10.48
CA PRO A 233 -11.75 -16.75 -10.65
C PRO A 233 -10.86 -17.35 -9.56
N PRO A 234 -11.16 -17.24 -8.24
CA PRO A 234 -10.33 -17.89 -7.21
C PRO A 234 -10.25 -19.41 -7.35
N MET A 235 -11.38 -20.06 -7.62
CA MET A 235 -11.42 -21.53 -7.78
C MET A 235 -10.67 -21.99 -9.04
N PHE A 236 -10.79 -21.28 -10.14
CA PHE A 236 -10.07 -21.58 -11.36
C PHE A 236 -8.56 -21.44 -11.16
N LEU A 237 -8.11 -20.34 -10.57
CA LEU A 237 -6.69 -20.10 -10.30
C LEU A 237 -6.11 -21.12 -9.30
N ASP A 238 -6.88 -21.49 -8.28
CA ASP A 238 -6.52 -22.56 -7.35
C ASP A 238 -6.36 -23.91 -8.06
N SER A 239 -7.22 -24.21 -9.04
CA SER A 239 -7.11 -25.45 -9.84
C SER A 239 -5.82 -25.53 -10.67
N LEU A 240 -5.16 -24.41 -10.89
CA LEU A 240 -3.84 -24.34 -11.54
C LEU A 240 -2.67 -24.41 -10.54
N GLY A 241 -2.92 -24.55 -9.23
CA GLY A 241 -1.90 -24.50 -8.18
C GLY A 241 -1.30 -23.11 -7.96
N MET A 242 -2.00 -22.04 -8.42
CA MET A 242 -1.49 -20.68 -8.41
C MET A 242 -1.14 -20.17 -7.01
N PHE A 243 -1.84 -20.63 -5.98
CA PHE A 243 -1.74 -20.13 -4.61
C PHE A 243 -1.07 -21.10 -3.62
N ASP A 244 -0.40 -22.15 -4.10
CA ASP A 244 0.24 -23.15 -3.23
C ASP A 244 1.30 -22.57 -2.29
N PHE A 245 1.87 -21.43 -2.65
CA PHE A 245 2.82 -20.68 -1.81
C PHE A 245 2.22 -19.39 -1.22
N GLY A 246 0.90 -19.29 -1.17
CA GLY A 246 0.18 -18.10 -0.74
C GLY A 246 0.01 -17.06 -1.85
N GLY A 247 -0.34 -15.85 -1.47
CA GLY A 247 -0.53 -14.75 -2.40
C GLY A 247 -1.55 -13.73 -1.93
N GLY A 248 -2.13 -13.02 -2.87
CA GLY A 248 -3.21 -12.08 -2.58
C GLY A 248 -4.06 -11.75 -3.78
N GLY A 249 -5.30 -11.40 -3.51
CA GLY A 249 -6.23 -10.84 -4.47
C GLY A 249 -6.45 -9.36 -4.23
N PHE A 250 -6.27 -8.54 -5.26
CA PHE A 250 -6.71 -7.16 -5.22
C PHE A 250 -8.21 -7.10 -5.48
N HIS A 251 -8.91 -6.19 -4.82
CA HIS A 251 -10.36 -5.98 -4.81
C HIS A 251 -11.17 -7.07 -4.11
N CYS A 252 -11.28 -8.27 -4.66
CA CYS A 252 -12.04 -9.40 -4.12
C CYS A 252 -13.47 -8.99 -3.69
N VAL A 253 -14.21 -8.35 -4.60
CA VAL A 253 -15.55 -7.80 -4.32
C VAL A 253 -16.62 -8.89 -4.43
N HIS A 254 -16.59 -9.66 -5.52
CA HIS A 254 -17.61 -10.66 -5.87
C HIS A 254 -17.11 -12.08 -5.59
N VAL A 255 -17.19 -12.49 -4.33
CA VAL A 255 -16.68 -13.80 -3.87
C VAL A 255 -17.77 -14.63 -3.23
N THR A 256 -17.62 -15.95 -3.28
CA THR A 256 -18.46 -16.94 -2.64
C THR A 256 -17.79 -17.51 -1.38
N GLU A 257 -18.54 -18.26 -0.56
CA GLU A 257 -17.98 -19.01 0.58
C GLU A 257 -16.86 -19.98 0.13
N GLN A 258 -17.01 -20.59 -1.04
CA GLN A 258 -15.98 -21.52 -1.58
C GLN A 258 -14.69 -20.76 -1.94
N ASP A 259 -14.81 -19.51 -2.44
CA ASP A 259 -13.66 -18.65 -2.71
C ASP A 259 -12.95 -18.24 -1.41
N MET A 260 -13.71 -17.95 -0.35
CA MET A 260 -13.15 -17.67 0.98
C MET A 260 -12.43 -18.88 1.57
N ASP A 261 -12.90 -20.09 1.29
CA ASP A 261 -12.20 -21.33 1.66
C ASP A 261 -10.85 -21.48 0.92
N VAL A 262 -10.77 -21.09 -0.35
CA VAL A 262 -9.51 -21.01 -1.10
C VAL A 262 -8.56 -20.03 -0.42
N PHE A 263 -9.01 -18.79 -0.15
CA PHE A 263 -8.18 -17.76 0.48
C PHE A 263 -7.65 -18.20 1.85
N ARG A 264 -8.50 -18.83 2.67
CA ARG A 264 -8.13 -19.33 3.99
C ARG A 264 -7.14 -20.49 3.91
N ARG A 265 -7.37 -21.47 3.04
CA ARG A 265 -6.53 -22.67 2.86
C ARG A 265 -5.10 -22.29 2.46
N HIS A 266 -4.97 -21.33 1.54
CA HIS A 266 -3.69 -20.86 1.03
C HIS A 266 -3.12 -19.66 1.80
N ARG A 267 -3.78 -19.21 2.89
CA ARG A 267 -3.34 -18.06 3.70
C ARG A 267 -3.15 -16.80 2.84
N MET A 268 -4.02 -16.60 1.89
CA MET A 268 -3.98 -15.44 1.01
C MET A 268 -4.37 -14.16 1.74
N TYR A 269 -3.89 -13.04 1.24
CA TYR A 269 -4.34 -11.71 1.65
C TYR A 269 -5.40 -11.19 0.68
N VAL A 270 -6.44 -10.59 1.22
CA VAL A 270 -7.34 -9.73 0.44
C VAL A 270 -6.84 -8.31 0.56
N ILE A 271 -6.62 -7.65 -0.57
CA ILE A 271 -6.23 -6.25 -0.62
C ILE A 271 -7.43 -5.45 -1.16
N THR A 272 -8.16 -4.80 -0.26
CA THR A 272 -9.33 -4.02 -0.65
C THR A 272 -8.97 -2.62 -1.09
N ASN A 273 -9.63 -2.12 -2.13
CA ASN A 273 -9.44 -0.80 -2.72
C ASN A 273 -10.78 -0.04 -2.70
N PRO A 274 -11.30 0.34 -1.52
CA PRO A 274 -12.68 0.78 -1.40
C PRO A 274 -12.99 2.07 -2.16
N GLY A 275 -12.03 2.98 -2.29
CA GLY A 275 -12.18 4.20 -3.09
C GLY A 275 -12.40 3.91 -4.58
N SER A 276 -11.59 3.02 -5.14
CA SER A 276 -11.73 2.56 -6.53
C SER A 276 -13.02 1.78 -6.74
N ASN A 277 -13.29 0.79 -5.88
CA ASN A 277 -14.51 -0.03 -5.96
C ASN A 277 -15.78 0.85 -5.95
N THR A 278 -15.78 1.91 -5.14
CA THR A 278 -16.91 2.85 -5.05
C THR A 278 -17.03 3.71 -6.31
N LYS A 279 -15.90 4.26 -6.79
CA LYS A 279 -15.89 5.15 -7.96
C LYS A 279 -16.27 4.43 -9.25
N LEU A 280 -15.75 3.22 -9.45
CA LEU A 280 -16.04 2.40 -10.63
C LEU A 280 -17.34 1.59 -10.52
N ALA A 281 -18.05 1.72 -9.37
CA ALA A 281 -19.24 0.97 -9.06
C ALA A 281 -19.05 -0.56 -9.16
N SER A 282 -17.83 -1.04 -8.83
CA SER A 282 -17.51 -2.47 -8.82
C SER A 282 -18.28 -3.22 -7.73
N GLY A 283 -18.62 -2.55 -6.62
CA GLY A 283 -19.37 -3.11 -5.51
C GLY A 283 -18.73 -2.89 -4.15
N ILE A 284 -19.28 -3.52 -3.11
CA ILE A 284 -18.75 -3.47 -1.74
C ILE A 284 -18.14 -4.82 -1.40
N ALA A 285 -16.83 -4.86 -1.18
CA ALA A 285 -16.15 -6.08 -0.75
C ALA A 285 -16.62 -6.51 0.65
N PRO A 286 -16.85 -7.82 0.89
CA PRO A 286 -17.40 -8.34 2.16
C PRO A 286 -16.32 -8.42 3.26
N ILE A 287 -15.77 -7.27 3.66
CA ILE A 287 -14.63 -7.17 4.58
C ILE A 287 -14.93 -7.82 5.93
N ALA A 288 -16.15 -7.63 6.45
CA ALA A 288 -16.55 -8.23 7.72
C ALA A 288 -16.55 -9.76 7.65
N ASP A 289 -16.95 -10.36 6.52
CA ASP A 289 -16.89 -11.80 6.28
C ASP A 289 -15.43 -12.28 6.26
N TYR A 290 -14.55 -11.59 5.55
CA TYR A 290 -13.12 -11.94 5.56
C TYR A 290 -12.55 -11.97 6.97
N VAL A 291 -12.85 -10.96 7.80
CA VAL A 291 -12.40 -10.92 9.19
C VAL A 291 -12.99 -12.08 10.00
N ARG A 292 -14.30 -12.39 9.85
CA ARG A 292 -14.94 -13.54 10.50
C ARG A 292 -14.29 -14.88 10.11
N HIS A 293 -13.91 -15.03 8.84
CA HIS A 293 -13.23 -16.22 8.32
C HIS A 293 -11.72 -16.23 8.59
N LYS A 294 -11.19 -15.24 9.33
CA LYS A 294 -9.75 -15.07 9.63
C LYS A 294 -8.88 -14.97 8.37
N ILE A 295 -9.44 -14.42 7.30
CA ILE A 295 -8.70 -14.06 6.10
C ILE A 295 -8.11 -12.66 6.34
N PRO A 296 -6.78 -12.50 6.28
CA PRO A 296 -6.16 -11.21 6.54
C PRO A 296 -6.48 -10.21 5.41
N VAL A 297 -6.95 -9.03 5.80
CA VAL A 297 -7.25 -7.92 4.87
C VAL A 297 -6.19 -6.85 4.99
N ALA A 298 -5.76 -6.30 3.85
CA ALA A 298 -4.94 -5.11 3.73
C ALA A 298 -5.69 -4.05 2.89
N ILE A 299 -5.22 -2.81 2.92
CA ILE A 299 -5.83 -1.69 2.19
C ILE A 299 -4.87 -1.18 1.12
N GLY A 300 -5.39 -1.00 -0.09
CA GLY A 300 -4.74 -0.29 -1.18
C GLY A 300 -5.58 0.89 -1.65
N THR A 301 -4.97 1.84 -2.34
CA THR A 301 -5.70 2.94 -2.97
C THR A 301 -6.14 2.62 -4.39
N ASP A 302 -5.55 1.59 -5.00
CA ASP A 302 -5.56 1.44 -6.45
C ASP A 302 -4.90 2.63 -7.15
N GLY A 303 -5.03 2.76 -8.46
CA GLY A 303 -4.44 3.84 -9.23
C GLY A 303 -5.14 5.20 -9.05
N PRO A 304 -4.41 6.31 -9.25
CA PRO A 304 -5.01 7.64 -9.22
C PRO A 304 -5.96 7.92 -10.38
N ALA A 305 -6.05 7.03 -11.35
CA ALA A 305 -7.05 7.06 -12.42
C ALA A 305 -8.42 6.51 -11.96
N SER A 306 -8.41 5.42 -11.19
CA SER A 306 -9.62 4.75 -10.69
C SER A 306 -10.13 5.31 -9.36
N ASN A 307 -9.26 5.92 -8.54
CA ASN A 307 -9.58 6.47 -7.22
C ASN A 307 -9.50 8.00 -7.15
N ASN A 308 -8.63 8.63 -7.93
CA ASN A 308 -8.21 10.02 -7.90
C ASN A 308 -7.34 10.41 -6.69
N CYS A 309 -7.49 9.77 -5.52
CA CYS A 309 -6.76 10.11 -4.29
C CYS A 309 -5.87 8.95 -3.85
N LEU A 310 -4.61 9.26 -3.57
CA LEU A 310 -3.67 8.33 -2.94
C LEU A 310 -3.65 8.59 -1.42
N ASP A 311 -4.82 8.46 -0.77
CA ASP A 311 -5.10 8.89 0.60
C ASP A 311 -5.61 7.76 1.49
N MET A 312 -4.74 7.22 2.34
CA MET A 312 -5.06 6.10 3.22
C MET A 312 -6.09 6.44 4.30
N PHE A 313 -6.24 7.71 4.72
CA PHE A 313 -7.30 8.10 5.65
C PHE A 313 -8.69 7.94 5.02
N ARG A 314 -8.82 8.34 3.76
CA ARG A 314 -10.05 8.16 2.98
C ARG A 314 -10.38 6.68 2.83
N GLU A 315 -9.39 5.85 2.49
CA GLU A 315 -9.58 4.40 2.35
C GLU A 315 -10.00 3.76 3.67
N MET A 316 -9.36 4.09 4.78
CA MET A 316 -9.73 3.57 6.10
C MET A 316 -11.17 3.94 6.49
N PHE A 317 -11.61 5.17 6.24
CA PHE A 317 -12.98 5.57 6.49
C PHE A 317 -13.97 4.79 5.61
N LEU A 318 -13.67 4.61 4.32
CA LEU A 318 -14.50 3.84 3.39
C LEU A 318 -14.62 2.37 3.81
N VAL A 319 -13.52 1.72 4.24
CA VAL A 319 -13.57 0.35 4.78
C VAL A 319 -14.58 0.25 5.91
N THR A 320 -14.52 1.16 6.90
CA THR A 320 -15.46 1.13 8.02
C THR A 320 -16.90 1.43 7.58
N GLY A 321 -17.09 2.49 6.81
CA GLY A 321 -18.43 2.96 6.40
C GLY A 321 -19.16 1.95 5.51
N LEU A 322 -18.50 1.45 4.48
CA LEU A 322 -19.08 0.49 3.54
C LEU A 322 -19.35 -0.86 4.22
N SER A 323 -18.43 -1.36 5.07
CA SER A 323 -18.68 -2.59 5.83
C SER A 323 -19.92 -2.48 6.74
N LYS A 324 -20.06 -1.36 7.47
CA LYS A 324 -21.22 -1.12 8.33
C LYS A 324 -22.53 -1.02 7.57
N LEU A 325 -22.50 -0.41 6.38
CA LEU A 325 -23.68 -0.33 5.52
C LEU A 325 -24.07 -1.70 4.97
N LEU A 326 -23.09 -2.50 4.54
CA LEU A 326 -23.33 -3.85 4.01
C LEU A 326 -23.90 -4.77 5.10
N GLU A 327 -23.33 -4.76 6.29
CA GLU A 327 -23.76 -5.55 7.45
C GLU A 327 -25.03 -5.01 8.13
N LYS A 328 -25.41 -3.75 7.86
CA LYS A 328 -26.47 -3.03 8.58
C LYS A 328 -26.23 -2.99 10.11
N ASP A 329 -24.95 -2.95 10.49
CA ASP A 329 -24.51 -2.96 11.88
C ASP A 329 -23.36 -1.97 12.07
N ALA A 330 -23.59 -0.93 12.88
CA ALA A 330 -22.56 0.09 13.19
C ALA A 330 -21.37 -0.45 14.00
N SER A 331 -21.46 -1.64 14.57
CA SER A 331 -20.39 -2.29 15.33
C SER A 331 -19.53 -3.25 14.51
N SER A 332 -19.87 -3.52 13.26
CA SER A 332 -19.30 -4.60 12.43
C SER A 332 -17.79 -4.45 12.14
N MET A 333 -17.23 -3.24 12.20
CA MET A 333 -15.83 -2.99 11.87
C MET A 333 -15.18 -2.03 12.88
N ASP A 334 -14.21 -2.54 13.64
CA ASP A 334 -13.46 -1.77 14.63
C ASP A 334 -12.32 -0.95 14.03
N ALA A 335 -12.10 0.25 14.55
CA ALA A 335 -11.05 1.16 14.06
C ALA A 335 -9.63 0.60 14.20
N VAL A 336 -9.35 -0.17 15.27
CA VAL A 336 -8.02 -0.76 15.47
C VAL A 336 -7.76 -1.83 14.42
N GLU A 337 -8.78 -2.62 14.06
CA GLU A 337 -8.65 -3.61 12.98
C GLU A 337 -8.36 -2.94 11.64
N VAL A 338 -9.04 -1.83 11.33
CA VAL A 338 -8.78 -1.06 10.11
C VAL A 338 -7.37 -0.45 10.10
N LEU A 339 -6.88 0.04 11.23
CA LEU A 339 -5.49 0.49 11.34
C LEU A 339 -4.49 -0.64 11.10
N LYS A 340 -4.78 -1.86 11.55
CA LYS A 340 -3.94 -3.03 11.23
C LYS A 340 -3.96 -3.33 9.73
N MET A 341 -5.11 -3.20 9.06
CA MET A 341 -5.21 -3.37 7.60
C MET A 341 -4.32 -2.37 6.86
N ALA A 342 -4.30 -1.11 7.30
CA ALA A 342 -3.52 -0.04 6.71
C ALA A 342 -2.01 -0.05 7.08
N THR A 343 -1.60 -0.87 8.05
CA THR A 343 -0.22 -0.91 8.58
C THR A 343 0.34 -2.33 8.59
N VAL A 344 0.04 -3.11 9.63
CA VAL A 344 0.62 -4.43 9.89
C VAL A 344 0.28 -5.45 8.80
N ASN A 345 -1.00 -5.53 8.43
CA ASN A 345 -1.44 -6.48 7.41
C ASN A 345 -0.92 -6.08 6.03
N GLY A 346 -0.94 -4.77 5.70
CA GLY A 346 -0.34 -4.25 4.48
C GLY A 346 1.14 -4.63 4.36
N ALA A 347 1.93 -4.42 5.43
CA ALA A 347 3.34 -4.80 5.44
C ALA A 347 3.53 -6.32 5.22
N LYS A 348 2.72 -7.14 5.88
CA LYS A 348 2.80 -8.61 5.75
C LYS A 348 2.37 -9.09 4.36
N ALA A 349 1.29 -8.51 3.80
CA ALA A 349 0.85 -8.78 2.43
C ALA A 349 1.96 -8.48 1.42
N MET A 350 2.70 -7.40 1.62
CA MET A 350 3.84 -6.97 0.80
C MET A 350 5.14 -7.71 1.14
N ARG A 351 5.13 -8.64 2.12
CA ARG A 351 6.32 -9.35 2.65
C ARG A 351 7.38 -8.42 3.28
N LEU A 352 6.98 -7.26 3.76
CA LEU A 352 7.81 -6.28 4.46
C LEU A 352 7.78 -6.48 5.98
N ASN A 353 8.13 -7.67 6.45
CA ASN A 353 8.06 -8.07 7.87
C ASN A 353 8.92 -7.19 8.81
N CYS A 354 9.83 -6.39 8.27
CA CYS A 354 10.65 -5.46 9.05
C CYS A 354 10.08 -4.02 9.07
N ALA A 355 8.90 -3.77 8.47
CA ALA A 355 8.29 -2.45 8.36
C ALA A 355 6.85 -2.39 8.91
N ASP A 356 6.44 -3.38 9.70
CA ASP A 356 5.06 -3.61 10.15
C ASP A 356 4.70 -2.85 11.44
N VAL A 357 5.62 -2.76 12.39
CA VAL A 357 5.42 -2.16 13.72
C VAL A 357 6.60 -1.28 14.13
N LEU A 358 6.40 -0.39 15.13
CA LEU A 358 7.52 0.31 15.75
C LEU A 358 8.11 -0.56 16.87
N ALA A 359 9.19 -1.27 16.54
CA ALA A 359 9.92 -2.10 17.47
C ALA A 359 11.43 -2.09 17.16
N LYS A 360 12.26 -2.39 18.17
CA LYS A 360 13.71 -2.49 18.00
C LYS A 360 14.09 -3.43 16.85
N GLY A 361 14.96 -2.98 15.97
CA GLY A 361 15.47 -3.73 14.81
C GLY A 361 14.59 -3.65 13.55
N LYS A 362 13.35 -3.14 13.65
CA LYS A 362 12.50 -2.86 12.49
C LYS A 362 13.02 -1.66 11.69
N TYR A 363 12.61 -1.51 10.45
CA TYR A 363 12.91 -0.30 9.67
C TYR A 363 12.28 0.93 10.32
N ALA A 364 12.98 2.04 10.25
CA ALA A 364 12.47 3.34 10.69
C ALA A 364 11.57 3.94 9.60
N ASP A 365 10.46 3.25 9.33
CA ASP A 365 9.38 3.65 8.42
C ASP A 365 8.19 4.09 9.28
N LEU A 366 8.15 5.36 9.63
CA LEU A 366 7.17 5.91 10.57
C LEU A 366 6.64 7.26 10.13
N ILE A 367 5.49 7.63 10.70
CA ILE A 367 4.86 8.92 10.48
C ILE A 367 4.61 9.64 11.81
N MET A 368 4.56 10.97 11.74
CA MET A 368 4.10 11.80 12.83
C MET A 368 2.77 12.47 12.43
N ILE A 369 1.76 12.28 13.29
CA ILE A 369 0.42 12.83 13.12
C ILE A 369 0.24 13.99 14.10
N ASP A 370 -0.13 15.14 13.56
CA ASP A 370 -0.48 16.33 14.37
C ASP A 370 -1.85 16.11 15.03
N LEU A 371 -1.82 15.97 16.36
CA LEU A 371 -3.01 15.82 17.18
C LEU A 371 -3.62 17.15 17.64
N HIS A 372 -2.97 18.28 17.34
CA HIS A 372 -3.41 19.62 17.79
C HIS A 372 -4.34 20.31 16.78
N GLN A 373 -4.72 19.60 15.72
CA GLN A 373 -5.70 20.08 14.75
C GLN A 373 -7.15 19.94 15.27
N PRO A 374 -8.08 20.82 14.88
CA PRO A 374 -9.47 20.79 15.37
C PRO A 374 -10.18 19.44 15.17
N ASN A 375 -9.95 18.77 14.03
CA ASN A 375 -10.56 17.48 13.71
C ASN A 375 -10.05 16.32 14.60
N MET A 376 -8.92 16.51 15.29
CA MET A 376 -8.35 15.51 16.22
C MET A 376 -8.75 15.76 17.68
N GLN A 377 -9.47 16.85 17.97
CA GLN A 377 -9.89 17.23 19.33
C GLN A 377 -11.41 17.01 19.54
N PRO A 378 -11.82 16.61 20.76
CA PRO A 378 -10.98 16.18 21.90
C PRO A 378 -10.38 14.78 21.69
N ILE A 379 -9.24 14.51 22.35
CA ILE A 379 -8.57 13.22 22.28
C ILE A 379 -9.17 12.25 23.29
N HIS A 380 -10.15 11.46 22.87
CA HIS A 380 -10.71 10.36 23.68
C HIS A 380 -10.09 9.01 23.32
N ASN A 381 -9.91 8.75 22.03
CA ASN A 381 -9.38 7.48 21.51
C ASN A 381 -8.62 7.73 20.21
N ILE A 382 -7.30 7.68 20.26
CA ILE A 382 -6.45 8.01 19.12
C ILE A 382 -6.71 7.09 17.90
N PRO A 383 -6.79 5.76 18.01
CA PRO A 383 -7.18 4.89 16.89
C PRO A 383 -8.49 5.30 16.22
N LYS A 384 -9.52 5.63 17.01
CA LYS A 384 -10.80 6.07 16.45
C LYS A 384 -10.70 7.45 15.82
N ASN A 385 -9.97 8.39 16.43
CA ASN A 385 -9.72 9.69 15.82
C ASN A 385 -9.02 9.55 14.46
N LEU A 386 -8.00 8.69 14.35
CA LEU A 386 -7.30 8.46 13.08
C LEU A 386 -8.24 7.97 11.98
N VAL A 387 -9.09 6.99 12.27
CA VAL A 387 -9.93 6.34 11.26
C VAL A 387 -11.18 7.15 10.91
N TYR A 388 -11.80 7.82 11.89
CA TYR A 388 -13.08 8.51 11.67
C TYR A 388 -12.96 10.00 11.45
N SER A 389 -11.96 10.65 12.03
CA SER A 389 -11.80 12.10 12.02
C SER A 389 -10.51 12.56 11.35
N GLY A 390 -9.51 11.68 11.25
CA GLY A 390 -8.21 11.99 10.67
C GLY A 390 -8.28 12.24 9.17
N SER A 391 -7.31 12.99 8.68
CA SER A 391 -7.12 13.25 7.26
C SER A 391 -5.62 13.37 6.94
N LYS A 392 -5.26 13.35 5.67
CA LYS A 392 -3.86 13.52 5.26
C LYS A 392 -3.25 14.86 5.73
N SER A 393 -4.07 15.89 5.98
CA SER A 393 -3.59 17.18 6.53
C SER A 393 -3.04 17.05 7.96
N ASN A 394 -3.33 15.97 8.66
CA ASN A 394 -2.76 15.69 9.99
C ASN A 394 -1.35 15.07 9.92
N VAL A 395 -0.90 14.62 8.75
CA VAL A 395 0.46 14.08 8.58
C VAL A 395 1.44 15.24 8.56
N CYS A 396 2.26 15.37 9.60
CA CYS A 396 3.27 16.41 9.68
C CYS A 396 4.70 15.91 9.43
N MET A 397 4.93 14.59 9.40
CA MET A 397 6.22 14.01 9.00
C MET A 397 6.03 12.60 8.47
N THR A 398 6.79 12.25 7.42
CA THR A 398 6.94 10.90 6.90
C THR A 398 8.42 10.54 6.80
N MET A 399 8.81 9.47 7.47
CA MET A 399 10.17 8.94 7.51
C MET A 399 10.20 7.54 6.90
N ILE A 400 11.16 7.28 6.00
CA ILE A 400 11.40 5.97 5.38
C ILE A 400 12.86 5.61 5.51
N GLY A 401 13.17 4.43 6.08
CA GLY A 401 14.54 3.99 6.30
C GLY A 401 15.37 5.00 7.07
N GLY A 402 14.78 5.67 8.08
CA GLY A 402 15.44 6.68 8.90
C GLY A 402 15.71 8.03 8.20
N LYS A 403 15.21 8.23 6.98
CA LYS A 403 15.28 9.50 6.26
C LYS A 403 13.95 10.22 6.36
N ILE A 404 13.92 11.46 6.82
CA ILE A 404 12.74 12.31 6.79
C ILE A 404 12.57 12.78 5.35
N LEU A 405 11.57 12.24 4.64
CA LEU A 405 11.29 12.57 3.24
C LEU A 405 10.24 13.67 3.08
N TYR A 406 9.37 13.81 4.08
CA TYR A 406 8.37 14.87 4.15
C TYR A 406 8.26 15.40 5.58
N ARG A 407 8.21 16.71 5.73
CA ARG A 407 7.95 17.37 7.02
C ARG A 407 7.35 18.74 6.83
N ASN A 408 6.15 18.97 7.39
CA ASN A 408 5.48 20.30 7.42
C ASN A 408 5.45 21.03 6.07
N GLY A 409 5.13 20.34 4.98
CA GLY A 409 5.08 20.92 3.64
C GLY A 409 6.39 20.87 2.85
N GLU A 410 7.50 20.47 3.48
CA GLU A 410 8.81 20.37 2.83
C GLU A 410 9.10 18.93 2.42
N PHE A 411 9.59 18.74 1.20
CA PHE A 411 9.96 17.44 0.64
C PHE A 411 11.48 17.32 0.49
N ASN A 412 11.99 16.16 0.87
CA ASN A 412 13.39 15.76 0.68
C ASN A 412 13.48 14.54 -0.25
N VAL A 413 13.13 14.72 -1.51
CA VAL A 413 13.00 13.69 -2.55
C VAL A 413 13.94 13.90 -3.74
N GLY A 414 15.01 14.66 -3.54
CA GLY A 414 16.04 14.91 -4.55
C GLY A 414 15.71 15.99 -5.59
N GLU A 415 14.45 16.42 -5.72
CA GLU A 415 14.04 17.48 -6.63
C GLU A 415 12.92 18.33 -6.02
N ASN A 416 12.83 19.59 -6.49
CA ASN A 416 11.76 20.50 -6.09
C ASN A 416 10.40 20.03 -6.67
N PRO A 417 9.33 19.93 -5.86
CA PRO A 417 7.99 19.53 -6.30
C PRO A 417 7.45 20.27 -7.51
N GLU A 418 7.66 21.59 -7.60
CA GLU A 418 7.20 22.40 -8.72
C GLU A 418 7.82 21.99 -10.07
N ARG A 419 9.04 21.48 -10.06
CA ARG A 419 9.67 20.92 -11.26
C ARG A 419 9.01 19.61 -11.67
N ILE A 420 8.68 18.76 -10.71
CA ILE A 420 7.95 17.50 -10.96
C ILE A 420 6.59 17.84 -11.56
N TYR A 421 5.84 18.77 -10.97
CA TYR A 421 4.53 19.23 -11.50
C TYR A 421 4.65 19.70 -12.94
N THR A 422 5.62 20.59 -13.21
CA THR A 422 5.85 21.13 -14.57
C THR A 422 6.16 20.05 -15.60
N LYS A 423 6.94 19.03 -15.22
CA LYS A 423 7.25 17.88 -16.10
C LYS A 423 6.00 17.06 -16.38
N CYS A 424 5.22 16.73 -15.34
CA CYS A 424 3.97 15.98 -15.48
C CYS A 424 2.93 16.71 -16.34
N GLU A 425 2.79 18.03 -16.19
CA GLU A 425 1.92 18.85 -17.04
C GLU A 425 2.33 18.79 -18.52
N LYS A 426 3.63 18.84 -18.82
CA LYS A 426 4.14 18.69 -20.19
C LYS A 426 3.83 17.32 -20.77
N ILE A 427 3.97 16.26 -19.96
CA ILE A 427 3.62 14.89 -20.35
C ILE A 427 2.14 14.83 -20.72
N VAL A 428 1.25 15.28 -19.83
CA VAL A 428 -0.20 15.28 -20.07
C VAL A 428 -0.54 16.06 -21.35
N LYS A 429 0.03 17.24 -21.53
CA LYS A 429 -0.19 18.05 -22.72
C LYS A 429 0.22 17.30 -23.99
N ARG A 430 1.37 16.65 -24.01
CA ARG A 430 1.84 15.85 -25.15
C ARG A 430 0.88 14.68 -25.46
N LEU A 431 0.50 13.92 -24.44
CA LEU A 431 -0.41 12.78 -24.60
C LEU A 431 -1.77 13.13 -25.18
N LEU A 432 -2.25 14.36 -24.94
CA LEU A 432 -3.54 14.84 -25.43
C LEU A 432 -3.46 15.45 -26.86
N THR A 433 -2.27 15.82 -27.32
CA THR A 433 -2.07 16.47 -28.65
C THR A 433 -1.58 15.51 -29.71
N GLU A 434 -0.99 14.41 -29.36
CA GLU A 434 -0.57 13.28 -30.22
C GLU A 434 -1.64 12.18 -30.29
#